data_c9bb0ab6b8f5442b3245dffae91af264
#
_entry.id   c9bb0ab6b8f5442b3245dffae91af264
#
_cell.length_a   1.000
_cell.length_b   1.000
_cell.length_c   1.000
_cell.angle_alpha   90.00
_cell.angle_beta   90.00
_cell.angle_gamma   90.00
#
_symmetry.space_group_name_H-M   'P 1'
#
loop_
_entity.id
_entity.type
_entity.pdbx_description
1 polymer ?
#
loop_
_entity_poly.entity_id
_entity_poly.type
_entity_poly.pdbx_seq_one_letter_code
_entity_poly.pdbx_strand_id
1 'polypeptide(L)'
;MKSLWKIVVVLSLVPALFAQSAAKGATDQSAKKESAEQETKPPDNFYKLSFAIYETEDGKRINQREYSIIRGTNNGPPATIRVSTRVPIYAEEKKLQYIDAGLEIRCWLREPQAGKLPVQCDINISNFVLEQQFADPKNSAGPMVRTANVSTGTVVAPGKPTVIATIDDINSKKRTQIEVTATKVE
;
A
#
# COMPACT_ATOMS: atom_id res chain seq x y z
N MET A 1 36.48 35.57 9.49
CA MET A 1 36.72 35.87 8.05
C MET A 1 35.35 35.92 7.38
N LYS A 2 34.97 37.09 6.94
CA LYS A 2 33.66 37.40 6.34
C LYS A 2 33.74 37.17 4.82
N SER A 3 32.87 36.36 4.24
CA SER A 3 32.71 36.29 2.79
C SER A 3 31.26 36.59 2.44
N LEU A 4 31.02 37.76 1.94
CA LEU A 4 29.77 38.24 1.34
C LEU A 4 29.67 37.67 -0.10
N TRP A 5 28.63 36.97 -0.41
CA TRP A 5 28.29 36.66 -1.80
C TRP A 5 27.08 37.50 -2.23
N LYS A 6 27.35 38.33 -3.22
CA LYS A 6 26.43 39.31 -3.82
C LYS A 6 25.43 38.59 -4.74
N ILE A 7 24.15 38.83 -4.47
CA ILE A 7 23.04 38.45 -5.37
C ILE A 7 22.95 39.52 -6.47
N VAL A 8 23.06 39.11 -7.73
CA VAL A 8 22.75 39.90 -8.89
C VAL A 8 21.36 39.55 -9.39
N VAL A 9 20.43 40.48 -9.22
CA VAL A 9 19.10 40.43 -9.79
C VAL A 9 19.16 41.04 -11.17
N VAL A 10 18.88 40.27 -12.21
CA VAL A 10 18.67 40.79 -13.58
C VAL A 10 17.19 40.84 -13.86
N LEU A 11 16.68 42.06 -13.91
CA LEU A 11 15.31 42.40 -14.25
C LEU A 11 15.25 42.66 -15.76
N SER A 12 14.67 41.77 -16.56
CA SER A 12 14.41 42.02 -17.98
C SER A 12 12.94 42.29 -18.24
N LEU A 13 12.68 43.60 -18.52
CA LEU A 13 11.44 44.07 -19.07
C LEU A 13 11.36 43.68 -20.57
N VAL A 14 10.21 43.13 -21.00
CA VAL A 14 9.86 43.03 -22.43
C VAL A 14 8.52 43.70 -22.64
N PRO A 15 8.43 44.67 -23.58
CA PRO A 15 7.19 45.42 -23.84
C PRO A 15 6.25 44.67 -24.77
N ALA A 16 4.96 44.85 -24.48
CA ALA A 16 3.85 44.38 -25.31
C ALA A 16 3.76 45.21 -26.60
N LEU A 17 3.59 44.56 -27.73
CA LEU A 17 3.09 45.19 -28.97
C LEU A 17 1.75 44.55 -29.33
N PHE A 18 0.69 45.33 -29.20
CA PHE A 18 -0.62 45.10 -29.80
C PHE A 18 -0.53 45.41 -31.30
N ALA A 19 -0.97 44.49 -32.14
CA ALA A 19 -1.38 44.81 -33.49
C ALA A 19 -2.67 44.07 -33.83
N GLN A 20 -3.78 44.80 -33.85
CA GLN A 20 -5.03 44.41 -34.49
C GLN A 20 -4.86 44.50 -35.99
N SER A 21 -5.26 43.51 -36.72
CA SER A 21 -5.66 43.66 -38.13
C SER A 21 -6.79 42.69 -38.44
N ALA A 22 -7.92 43.28 -38.74
CA ALA A 22 -9.07 42.59 -39.29
C ALA A 22 -8.91 42.43 -40.82
N ALA A 23 -9.09 41.24 -41.33
CA ALA A 23 -9.49 41.03 -42.77
C ALA A 23 -10.23 39.71 -42.91
N LYS A 24 -11.37 39.85 -43.48
CA LYS A 24 -12.37 38.95 -44.04
C LYS A 24 -11.78 38.00 -45.10
N GLY A 25 -12.24 36.75 -45.17
CA GLY A 25 -12.13 35.99 -46.40
C GLY A 25 -12.25 34.48 -46.21
N ALA A 26 -13.44 33.96 -46.44
CA ALA A 26 -13.82 32.75 -47.20
C ALA A 26 -13.07 31.42 -47.00
N THR A 27 -13.79 30.45 -46.43
CA THR A 27 -14.05 29.08 -46.97
C THR A 27 -12.83 28.27 -47.43
N ASP A 28 -12.40 27.32 -46.63
CA ASP A 28 -12.21 25.97 -47.16
C ASP A 28 -12.32 24.94 -46.02
N GLN A 29 -13.34 24.11 -46.10
CA GLN A 29 -13.57 22.95 -45.27
C GLN A 29 -12.61 21.85 -45.72
N SER A 30 -11.45 21.72 -45.06
CA SER A 30 -10.70 20.49 -45.08
C SER A 30 -10.98 19.76 -43.80
N ALA A 31 -11.96 18.88 -43.82
CA ALA A 31 -12.26 17.96 -42.75
C ALA A 31 -11.05 17.01 -42.56
N LYS A 32 -10.10 17.42 -41.71
CA LYS A 32 -9.09 16.52 -41.15
C LYS A 32 -9.82 15.59 -40.20
N LYS A 33 -10.23 14.46 -40.70
CA LYS A 33 -10.75 13.31 -39.96
C LYS A 33 -9.62 12.86 -39.00
N GLU A 34 -9.56 13.49 -37.82
CA GLU A 34 -8.75 13.06 -36.70
C GLU A 34 -9.36 11.71 -36.28
N SER A 35 -8.82 10.63 -36.87
CA SER A 35 -9.02 9.28 -36.40
C SER A 35 -8.49 9.24 -34.98
N ALA A 36 -9.36 9.49 -33.99
CA ALA A 36 -9.10 9.12 -32.63
C ALA A 36 -8.90 7.60 -32.64
N GLU A 37 -7.64 7.20 -32.66
CA GLU A 37 -7.20 5.86 -32.36
C GLU A 37 -7.60 5.65 -30.89
N GLN A 38 -8.82 5.09 -30.71
CA GLN A 38 -9.22 4.59 -29.39
C GLN A 38 -8.21 3.50 -29.06
N GLU A 39 -7.20 3.85 -28.27
CA GLU A 39 -6.42 2.87 -27.52
C GLU A 39 -7.43 2.01 -26.78
N THR A 40 -7.76 0.86 -27.34
CA THR A 40 -8.55 -0.16 -26.66
C THR A 40 -7.69 -0.65 -25.50
N LYS A 41 -7.94 -0.06 -24.33
CA LYS A 41 -7.36 -0.53 -23.06
C LYS A 41 -7.60 -2.04 -23.00
N PRO A 42 -6.55 -2.85 -22.82
CA PRO A 42 -6.72 -4.28 -22.70
C PRO A 42 -7.70 -4.60 -21.57
N PRO A 43 -8.52 -5.64 -21.71
CA PRO A 43 -9.49 -6.01 -20.70
C PRO A 43 -8.79 -6.25 -19.35
N ASP A 44 -9.33 -5.68 -18.29
CA ASP A 44 -8.79 -5.88 -16.95
C ASP A 44 -8.88 -7.37 -16.59
N ASN A 45 -7.74 -7.98 -16.26
CA ASN A 45 -7.72 -9.32 -15.70
C ASN A 45 -7.97 -9.25 -14.19
N PHE A 46 -8.95 -10.02 -13.71
CA PHE A 46 -9.25 -10.07 -12.28
C PHE A 46 -8.62 -11.31 -11.63
N TYR A 47 -8.08 -11.12 -10.45
CA TYR A 47 -7.51 -12.19 -9.63
C TYR A 47 -8.07 -12.15 -8.22
N LYS A 48 -8.43 -13.31 -7.70
CA LYS A 48 -8.67 -13.53 -6.28
C LYS A 48 -7.31 -13.76 -5.62
N LEU A 49 -6.94 -12.89 -4.69
CA LEU A 49 -5.79 -13.04 -3.82
C LEU A 49 -6.26 -13.68 -2.51
N SER A 50 -5.76 -14.85 -2.19
CA SER A 50 -6.00 -15.53 -0.91
C SER A 50 -4.73 -15.47 -0.07
N PHE A 51 -4.82 -14.84 1.09
CA PHE A 51 -3.72 -14.69 2.05
C PHE A 51 -3.90 -15.69 3.18
N ALA A 52 -2.86 -16.50 3.43
CA ALA A 52 -2.76 -17.32 4.62
C ALA A 52 -1.69 -16.72 5.53
N ILE A 53 -2.09 -16.29 6.71
CA ILE A 53 -1.20 -15.76 7.74
C ILE A 53 -1.16 -16.77 8.88
N TYR A 54 0.02 -17.28 9.17
CA TYR A 54 0.18 -18.27 10.22
C TYR A 54 1.42 -18.02 11.08
N GLU A 55 1.29 -18.33 12.34
CA GLU A 55 2.38 -18.33 13.29
C GLU A 55 2.97 -19.73 13.42
N THR A 56 4.29 -19.79 13.51
CA THR A 56 5.01 -21.03 13.82
C THR A 56 5.83 -20.84 15.10
N GLU A 57 5.90 -21.88 15.90
CA GLU A 57 6.76 -21.98 17.07
C GLU A 57 7.44 -23.35 17.07
N ASP A 58 8.77 -23.39 17.18
CA ASP A 58 9.58 -24.60 17.05
C ASP A 58 9.22 -25.42 15.79
N GLY A 59 8.94 -24.74 14.66
CA GLY A 59 8.59 -25.35 13.38
C GLY A 59 7.15 -25.86 13.25
N LYS A 60 6.33 -25.75 14.29
CA LYS A 60 4.91 -26.14 14.27
C LYS A 60 4.01 -24.93 14.04
N ARG A 61 3.02 -25.05 13.17
CA ARG A 61 1.97 -24.04 13.02
C ARG A 61 1.08 -24.04 14.27
N ILE A 62 0.97 -22.90 14.94
CA ILE A 62 0.19 -22.74 16.17
C ILE A 62 -1.06 -21.89 15.96
N ASN A 63 -1.09 -21.07 14.91
CA ASN A 63 -2.20 -20.19 14.59
C ASN A 63 -2.27 -19.98 13.08
N GLN A 64 -3.49 -19.91 12.52
CA GLN A 64 -3.69 -19.63 11.09
C GLN A 64 -4.94 -18.78 10.90
N ARG A 65 -4.84 -17.79 10.01
CA ARG A 65 -5.96 -16.96 9.58
C ARG A 65 -5.91 -16.81 8.07
N GLU A 66 -7.07 -16.79 7.44
CA GLU A 66 -7.21 -16.67 6.00
C GLU A 66 -8.05 -15.47 5.63
N TYR A 67 -7.62 -14.75 4.60
CA TYR A 67 -8.30 -13.59 4.06
C TYR A 67 -8.28 -13.66 2.54
N SER A 68 -9.31 -13.12 1.89
CA SER A 68 -9.30 -13.06 0.44
C SER A 68 -9.90 -11.76 -0.09
N ILE A 69 -9.42 -11.31 -1.25
CA ILE A 69 -9.91 -10.14 -1.94
C ILE A 69 -9.75 -10.32 -3.45
N ILE A 70 -10.65 -9.72 -4.23
CA ILE A 70 -10.56 -9.71 -5.69
C ILE A 70 -10.02 -8.38 -6.16
N ARG A 71 -9.07 -8.42 -7.10
CA ARG A 71 -8.43 -7.24 -7.67
C ARG A 71 -8.17 -7.42 -9.18
N GLY A 72 -8.41 -6.34 -9.94
CA GLY A 72 -7.97 -6.22 -11.33
C GLY A 72 -6.52 -5.80 -11.46
N THR A 73 -5.90 -6.06 -12.60
CA THR A 73 -4.51 -5.69 -12.91
C THR A 73 -4.34 -4.24 -13.36
N ASN A 74 -5.42 -3.46 -13.36
CA ASN A 74 -5.40 -2.04 -13.71
C ASN A 74 -4.64 -1.18 -12.66
N ASN A 75 -4.22 0.02 -13.09
CA ASN A 75 -3.50 1.00 -12.24
C ASN A 75 -4.40 1.74 -11.24
N GLY A 76 -5.52 1.16 -10.82
CA GLY A 76 -6.41 1.76 -9.83
C GLY A 76 -5.88 1.69 -8.39
N PRO A 77 -6.68 2.16 -7.39
CA PRO A 77 -6.30 2.13 -5.98
C PRO A 77 -6.03 0.70 -5.50
N PRO A 78 -5.23 0.48 -4.43
CA PRO A 78 -4.93 -0.86 -3.94
C PRO A 78 -6.20 -1.58 -3.49
N ALA A 79 -6.22 -2.90 -3.64
CA ALA A 79 -7.16 -3.72 -2.91
C ALA A 79 -6.76 -3.71 -1.42
N THR A 80 -7.72 -3.45 -0.53
CA THR A 80 -7.44 -3.29 0.90
C THR A 80 -8.28 -4.24 1.72
N ILE A 81 -7.61 -5.01 2.59
CA ILE A 81 -8.23 -5.78 3.67
C ILE A 81 -7.86 -5.08 4.98
N ARG A 82 -8.84 -4.74 5.81
CA ARG A 82 -8.59 -4.21 7.16
C ARG A 82 -9.47 -4.95 8.15
N VAL A 83 -8.83 -5.52 9.16
CA VAL A 83 -9.47 -6.20 10.28
C VAL A 83 -8.82 -5.68 11.55
N SER A 84 -9.55 -4.94 12.37
CA SER A 84 -9.01 -4.37 13.61
C SER A 84 -9.97 -4.52 14.78
N THR A 85 -9.39 -4.59 15.96
CA THR A 85 -10.09 -4.51 17.24
C THR A 85 -9.68 -3.20 17.90
N ARG A 86 -10.68 -2.44 18.34
CA ARG A 86 -10.46 -1.19 19.06
C ARG A 86 -10.44 -1.47 20.55
N VAL A 87 -9.31 -1.14 21.20
CA VAL A 87 -9.11 -1.39 22.62
C VAL A 87 -9.05 -0.05 23.36
N PRO A 88 -9.88 0.14 24.41
CA PRO A 88 -9.77 1.31 25.26
C PRO A 88 -8.54 1.22 26.14
N ILE A 89 -7.78 2.31 26.20
CA ILE A 89 -6.66 2.49 27.13
C ILE A 89 -6.87 3.76 27.93
N TYR A 90 -6.41 3.77 29.18
CA TYR A 90 -6.37 4.98 29.98
C TYR A 90 -5.01 5.67 29.77
N ALA A 91 -5.03 6.85 29.17
CA ALA A 91 -3.88 7.73 29.10
C ALA A 91 -3.67 8.47 30.42
N GLU A 92 -2.59 9.23 30.50
CA GLU A 92 -2.36 10.16 31.61
C GLU A 92 -3.60 11.04 31.85
N GLU A 93 -3.90 11.38 33.10
CA GLU A 93 -5.08 12.14 33.54
C GLU A 93 -6.44 11.38 33.42
N LYS A 94 -6.45 10.04 33.37
CA LYS A 94 -7.68 9.21 33.28
C LYS A 94 -8.52 9.47 32.02
N LYS A 95 -7.96 10.06 31.00
CA LYS A 95 -8.64 10.20 29.69
C LYS A 95 -8.66 8.87 28.96
N LEU A 96 -9.86 8.45 28.56
CA LEU A 96 -10.05 7.26 27.76
C LEU A 96 -9.56 7.52 26.33
N GLN A 97 -8.61 6.74 25.85
CA GLN A 97 -8.14 6.71 24.48
C GLN A 97 -8.41 5.33 23.87
N TYR A 98 -8.50 5.28 22.55
CA TYR A 98 -8.70 4.03 21.84
C TYR A 98 -7.52 3.79 20.90
N ILE A 99 -7.00 2.56 20.92
CA ILE A 99 -5.97 2.11 20.00
C ILE A 99 -6.55 0.98 19.16
N ASP A 100 -6.37 1.07 17.84
CA ASP A 100 -6.74 0.01 16.91
C ASP A 100 -5.55 -0.94 16.75
N ALA A 101 -5.79 -2.25 16.97
CA ALA A 101 -4.82 -3.30 16.69
C ALA A 101 -5.44 -4.35 15.77
N GLY A 102 -4.64 -4.89 14.85
CA GLY A 102 -5.11 -5.88 13.89
C GLY A 102 -4.26 -5.99 12.65
N LEU A 103 -4.90 -6.22 11.52
CA LEU A 103 -4.27 -6.46 10.23
C LEU A 103 -4.78 -5.45 9.20
N GLU A 104 -3.86 -4.88 8.43
CA GLU A 104 -4.15 -4.19 7.18
C GLU A 104 -3.26 -4.73 6.08
N ILE A 105 -3.86 -5.12 4.96
CA ILE A 105 -3.17 -5.55 3.74
C ILE A 105 -3.63 -4.65 2.62
N ARG A 106 -2.71 -4.01 1.92
CA ARG A 106 -2.95 -3.25 0.69
C ARG A 106 -2.12 -3.84 -0.42
N CYS A 107 -2.76 -4.27 -1.53
CA CYS A 107 -2.05 -4.87 -2.64
C CYS A 107 -2.42 -4.26 -3.98
N TRP A 108 -1.42 -4.14 -4.82
CA TRP A 108 -1.50 -3.75 -6.22
C TRP A 108 -1.09 -4.93 -7.09
N LEU A 109 -1.81 -5.10 -8.20
CA LEU A 109 -1.46 -6.08 -9.22
C LEU A 109 -1.06 -5.32 -10.48
N ARG A 110 -0.11 -5.89 -11.21
CA ARG A 110 0.25 -5.45 -12.55
C ARG A 110 -0.11 -6.54 -13.56
N GLU A 111 -0.12 -6.19 -14.84
CA GLU A 111 -0.39 -7.15 -15.90
C GLU A 111 0.59 -8.34 -15.82
N PRO A 112 0.06 -9.57 -16.01
CA PRO A 112 0.89 -10.76 -16.00
C PRO A 112 1.97 -10.71 -17.07
N GLN A 113 3.17 -11.12 -16.70
CA GLN A 113 4.31 -11.23 -17.61
C GLN A 113 4.78 -12.68 -17.64
N ALA A 114 4.85 -13.27 -18.84
CA ALA A 114 5.25 -14.67 -19.04
C ALA A 114 4.47 -15.66 -18.11
N GLY A 115 3.16 -15.45 -17.95
CA GLY A 115 2.29 -16.29 -17.13
C GLY A 115 2.46 -16.11 -15.61
N LYS A 116 3.25 -15.15 -15.17
CA LYS A 116 3.46 -14.80 -13.75
C LYS A 116 2.85 -13.44 -13.44
N LEU A 117 2.26 -13.30 -12.26
CA LEU A 117 1.56 -12.11 -11.80
C LEU A 117 2.47 -11.29 -10.87
N PRO A 118 2.89 -10.08 -11.25
CA PRO A 118 3.58 -9.17 -10.34
C PRO A 118 2.60 -8.64 -9.28
N VAL A 119 2.94 -8.81 -8.02
CA VAL A 119 2.15 -8.42 -6.84
C VAL A 119 3.03 -7.55 -5.95
N GLN A 120 2.52 -6.39 -5.57
CA GLN A 120 3.14 -5.53 -4.55
C GLN A 120 2.16 -5.41 -3.40
N CYS A 121 2.61 -5.67 -2.17
CA CYS A 121 1.78 -5.58 -0.97
C CYS A 121 2.46 -4.79 0.14
N ASP A 122 1.67 -3.93 0.80
CA ASP A 122 1.99 -3.31 2.08
C ASP A 122 1.12 -3.97 3.15
N ILE A 123 1.76 -4.50 4.18
CA ILE A 123 1.12 -5.28 5.24
C ILE A 123 1.49 -4.64 6.58
N ASN A 124 0.47 -4.32 7.36
CA ASN A 124 0.61 -3.84 8.74
C ASN A 124 -0.06 -4.84 9.67
N ILE A 125 0.69 -5.36 10.63
CA ILE A 125 0.17 -6.26 11.66
C ILE A 125 0.46 -5.63 13.01
N SER A 126 -0.58 -5.40 13.81
CA SER A 126 -0.44 -4.87 15.16
C SER A 126 -1.16 -5.77 16.16
N ASN A 127 -0.49 -6.07 17.26
CA ASN A 127 -0.98 -6.92 18.34
C ASN A 127 -0.82 -6.24 19.69
N PHE A 128 -1.78 -6.47 20.60
CA PHE A 128 -1.62 -6.12 21.99
C PHE A 128 -0.74 -7.15 22.69
N VAL A 129 0.25 -6.67 23.42
CA VAL A 129 1.11 -7.49 24.29
C VAL A 129 0.84 -7.06 25.70
N LEU A 130 0.36 -7.99 26.51
CA LEU A 130 0.28 -7.84 27.96
C LEU A 130 1.63 -8.31 28.51
N GLU A 131 2.57 -7.41 28.69
CA GLU A 131 3.82 -7.78 29.37
C GLU A 131 3.56 -7.95 30.86
N GLN A 132 3.39 -9.19 31.30
CA GLN A 132 3.31 -9.53 32.71
C GLN A 132 4.62 -9.30 33.48
N GLN A 133 5.71 -8.99 32.78
CA GLN A 133 7.05 -8.84 33.39
C GLN A 133 7.31 -7.46 34.02
N PHE A 134 6.47 -6.48 33.78
CA PHE A 134 6.58 -5.15 34.41
C PHE A 134 5.52 -4.91 35.50
N ALA A 135 5.05 -5.97 36.13
CA ALA A 135 4.14 -5.87 37.26
C ALA A 135 4.84 -5.40 38.54
N ASP A 136 5.44 -4.22 38.51
CA ASP A 136 5.54 -3.42 39.70
C ASP A 136 4.13 -2.85 39.94
N PRO A 137 3.48 -3.18 41.08
CA PRO A 137 2.13 -2.68 41.38
C PRO A 137 2.02 -1.15 41.41
N LYS A 138 3.17 -0.46 41.45
CA LYS A 138 3.26 1.01 41.46
C LYS A 138 3.46 1.61 40.05
N ASN A 139 3.86 0.82 39.05
CA ASN A 139 4.05 1.21 37.66
C ASN A 139 3.31 0.24 36.77
N SER A 140 1.98 0.29 36.77
CA SER A 140 1.19 -0.45 35.77
C SER A 140 1.44 0.19 34.40
N ALA A 141 2.45 -0.31 33.69
CA ALA A 141 2.59 -0.01 32.28
C ALA A 141 1.30 -0.49 31.57
N GLY A 142 0.66 0.41 30.86
CA GLY A 142 -0.55 0.08 30.09
C GLY A 142 -0.25 -0.97 29.01
N PRO A 143 -1.26 -1.47 28.33
CA PRO A 143 -1.08 -2.44 27.24
C PRO A 143 -0.14 -1.85 26.18
N MET A 144 0.87 -2.62 25.80
CA MET A 144 1.80 -2.26 24.74
C MET A 144 1.25 -2.73 23.39
N VAL A 145 1.31 -1.87 22.38
CA VAL A 145 1.00 -2.27 21.00
C VAL A 145 2.29 -2.53 20.25
N ARG A 146 2.44 -3.74 19.76
CA ARG A 146 3.55 -4.12 18.88
C ARG A 146 3.06 -4.08 17.44
N THR A 147 3.79 -3.38 16.56
CA THR A 147 3.44 -3.24 15.15
C THR A 147 4.58 -3.74 14.27
N ALA A 148 4.25 -4.55 13.27
CA ALA A 148 5.14 -4.95 12.19
C ALA A 148 4.61 -4.41 10.87
N ASN A 149 5.48 -3.69 10.13
CA ASN A 149 5.19 -3.15 8.81
C ASN A 149 6.08 -3.85 7.78
N VAL A 150 5.47 -4.39 6.74
CA VAL A 150 6.17 -5.07 5.65
C VAL A 150 5.72 -4.50 4.32
N SER A 151 6.67 -4.03 3.52
CA SER A 151 6.45 -3.68 2.11
C SER A 151 7.21 -4.68 1.25
N THR A 152 6.50 -5.39 0.38
CA THR A 152 7.09 -6.45 -0.45
C THR A 152 6.59 -6.37 -1.88
N GLY A 153 7.48 -6.66 -2.83
CA GLY A 153 7.16 -6.85 -4.23
C GLY A 153 7.65 -8.24 -4.68
N THR A 154 6.76 -9.02 -5.27
CA THR A 154 7.08 -10.38 -5.71
C THR A 154 6.35 -10.73 -6.99
N VAL A 155 6.67 -11.88 -7.54
CA VAL A 155 6.03 -12.44 -8.73
C VAL A 155 5.42 -13.79 -8.37
N VAL A 156 4.10 -13.89 -8.48
CA VAL A 156 3.33 -15.06 -8.07
C VAL A 156 2.94 -15.87 -9.31
N ALA A 157 3.14 -17.19 -9.27
CA ALA A 157 2.57 -18.08 -10.26
C ALA A 157 1.10 -18.36 -9.90
N PRO A 158 0.13 -18.06 -10.78
CA PRO A 158 -1.28 -18.31 -10.49
C PRO A 158 -1.54 -19.75 -10.06
N GLY A 159 -2.39 -19.93 -9.04
CA GLY A 159 -2.72 -21.22 -8.45
C GLY A 159 -1.68 -21.80 -7.50
N LYS A 160 -0.50 -21.15 -7.30
CA LYS A 160 0.53 -21.64 -6.40
C LYS A 160 0.70 -20.72 -5.20
N PRO A 161 0.71 -21.26 -3.96
CA PRO A 161 1.02 -20.47 -2.76
C PRO A 161 2.47 -19.98 -2.81
N THR A 162 2.68 -18.72 -2.47
CA THR A 162 3.99 -18.06 -2.44
C THR A 162 4.15 -17.35 -1.12
N VAL A 163 5.21 -17.64 -0.37
CA VAL A 163 5.56 -16.89 0.85
C VAL A 163 6.07 -15.53 0.43
N ILE A 164 5.39 -14.47 0.87
CA ILE A 164 5.71 -13.08 0.53
C ILE A 164 6.39 -12.33 1.66
N ALA A 165 6.23 -12.81 2.90
CA ALA A 165 6.90 -12.24 4.06
C ALA A 165 7.09 -13.30 5.15
N THR A 166 8.17 -13.13 5.91
CA THR A 166 8.46 -13.86 7.13
C THR A 166 8.96 -12.87 8.17
N ILE A 167 8.34 -12.86 9.34
CA ILE A 167 8.63 -11.93 10.44
C ILE A 167 8.97 -12.76 11.68
N ASP A 168 10.19 -12.63 12.16
CA ASP A 168 10.61 -13.26 13.41
C ASP A 168 10.23 -12.35 14.58
N ASP A 169 9.66 -12.91 15.63
CA ASP A 169 9.41 -12.17 16.87
C ASP A 169 10.73 -12.01 17.64
N ILE A 170 11.06 -10.76 17.96
CA ILE A 170 12.31 -10.42 18.63
C ILE A 170 12.38 -11.01 20.05
N ASN A 171 11.25 -11.19 20.73
CA ASN A 171 11.18 -11.59 22.13
C ASN A 171 10.72 -13.04 22.36
N SER A 172 10.45 -13.78 21.30
CA SER A 172 10.01 -15.17 21.38
C SER A 172 10.54 -15.98 20.22
N LYS A 173 10.35 -17.31 20.26
CA LYS A 173 10.66 -18.21 19.15
C LYS A 173 9.59 -18.24 18.07
N LYS A 174 8.62 -17.34 18.14
CA LYS A 174 7.52 -17.28 17.19
C LYS A 174 7.96 -16.60 15.90
N ARG A 175 7.45 -17.13 14.82
CA ARG A 175 7.65 -16.60 13.47
C ARG A 175 6.29 -16.47 12.78
N THR A 176 6.00 -15.32 12.24
CA THR A 176 4.82 -15.08 11.41
C THR A 176 5.20 -15.22 9.95
N GLN A 177 4.49 -16.06 9.21
CA GLN A 177 4.64 -16.19 7.76
C GLN A 177 3.35 -15.76 7.06
N ILE A 178 3.53 -15.11 5.91
CA ILE A 178 2.43 -14.63 5.08
C ILE A 178 2.60 -15.25 3.71
N GLU A 179 1.63 -16.06 3.31
CA GLU A 179 1.53 -16.65 1.97
C GLU A 179 0.42 -15.96 1.18
N VAL A 180 0.62 -15.83 -0.13
CA VAL A 180 -0.41 -15.40 -1.07
C VAL A 180 -0.58 -16.43 -2.17
N THR A 181 -1.84 -16.70 -2.51
CA THR A 181 -2.21 -17.49 -3.70
C THR A 181 -3.09 -16.60 -4.59
N ALA A 182 -2.68 -16.42 -5.84
CA ALA A 182 -3.46 -15.68 -6.82
C ALA A 182 -4.21 -16.66 -7.73
N THR A 183 -5.52 -16.53 -7.86
CA THR A 183 -6.35 -17.34 -8.76
C THR A 183 -7.06 -16.39 -9.73
N LYS A 184 -6.97 -16.66 -11.04
CA LYS A 184 -7.69 -15.87 -12.04
C LYS A 184 -9.18 -16.08 -11.86
N VAL A 185 -9.94 -14.97 -11.90
CA VAL A 185 -11.40 -14.99 -11.89
C VAL A 185 -11.86 -14.96 -13.34
N GLU A 186 -12.69 -15.92 -13.72
CA GLU A 186 -13.32 -16.02 -15.04
C GLU A 186 -14.58 -15.17 -15.11
#